data_335750d3639bd6bef8c17f9255147118
#
_entry.id   335750d3639bd6bef8c17f9255147118
#
_cell.length_a   1.000
_cell.length_b   1.000
_cell.length_c   1.000
_cell.angle_alpha   90.00
_cell.angle_beta   90.00
_cell.angle_gamma   90.00
#
_symmetry.space_group_name_H-M   'P 1'
#
loop_
_entity.id
_entity.type
_entity.pdbx_description
1 polymer ?
#
loop_
_entity_poly.entity_id
_entity_poly.type
_entity_poly.pdbx_seq_one_letter_code
_entity_poly.pdbx_strand_id
1 'polypeptide(L)'
;MDEFDIELLADPELDEPVLIEGLPGVGHVGKLAAEHLLSELDSELVRRVYSTHFPPQVSVEDGRTQLACAEFHAVTPEEGRDMLVLSGDHQAQDNEGHYGLTDTFLDIGDEFGVEAVYALGGVPTGELIEEYDVLGACTTDDFGDRLDEAGVDFREDEPAGGIVGVSGLLLGLSDRRDTPAACLMGETSGYLVDPKSAQAVLEVLQTVVGFEVDFESLEERADEMEEVVRKIQQMEEQNAPSPADEDLRYIG
;
A
#
# COMPACT_ATOMS: atom_id res chain seq x y z
N MET A 1 7.01 14.19 23.73
CA MET A 1 7.04 13.57 22.40
C MET A 1 7.17 14.71 21.42
N ASP A 2 8.16 14.68 20.58
CA ASP A 2 8.31 15.63 19.51
C ASP A 2 7.19 15.40 18.47
N GLU A 3 6.99 16.32 17.55
CA GLU A 3 5.93 16.22 16.54
C GLU A 3 6.09 14.96 15.67
N PHE A 4 7.36 14.64 15.35
CA PHE A 4 7.81 13.40 14.72
C PHE A 4 8.93 12.81 15.58
N ASP A 5 8.63 11.77 16.32
CA ASP A 5 9.52 11.13 17.29
C ASP A 5 9.99 9.79 16.75
N ILE A 6 11.30 9.65 16.52
CA ILE A 6 11.90 8.48 15.87
C ILE A 6 12.58 7.61 16.91
N GLU A 7 12.11 6.39 17.08
CA GLU A 7 12.75 5.35 17.88
C GLU A 7 13.74 4.56 17.01
N LEU A 8 15.03 4.62 17.36
CA LEU A 8 16.10 3.89 16.69
C LEU A 8 16.23 2.51 17.31
N LEU A 9 16.05 1.43 16.53
CA LEU A 9 16.04 0.05 17.02
C LEU A 9 17.25 -0.75 16.52
N ALA A 10 17.57 -0.65 15.23
CA ALA A 10 18.71 -1.29 14.59
C ALA A 10 19.27 -0.41 13.47
N ASP A 11 20.47 -0.73 13.00
CA ASP A 11 21.16 0.05 11.97
C ASP A 11 21.99 -0.87 11.07
N PRO A 12 21.34 -1.84 10.36
CA PRO A 12 22.04 -2.72 9.43
C PRO A 12 22.58 -1.94 8.23
N GLU A 13 23.70 -2.42 7.68
CA GLU A 13 24.18 -1.93 6.38
C GLU A 13 23.34 -2.58 5.27
N LEU A 14 22.74 -1.78 4.39
CA LEU A 14 21.99 -2.22 3.22
C LEU A 14 22.78 -1.87 1.95
N ASP A 15 22.65 -2.71 0.92
CA ASP A 15 23.34 -2.52 -0.35
C ASP A 15 22.37 -1.99 -1.42
N GLU A 16 22.56 -0.72 -1.82
CA GLU A 16 21.73 -0.02 -2.80
C GLU A 16 20.21 -0.22 -2.58
N PRO A 17 19.69 0.01 -1.36
CA PRO A 17 18.31 -0.36 -1.04
C PRO A 17 17.27 0.47 -1.78
N VAL A 18 16.06 -0.09 -1.89
CA VAL A 18 14.87 0.63 -2.31
C VAL A 18 13.90 0.82 -1.14
N LEU A 19 13.23 1.97 -1.07
CA LEU A 19 12.13 2.19 -0.12
C LEU A 19 10.83 1.67 -0.73
N ILE A 20 10.13 0.79 0.00
CA ILE A 20 8.81 0.29 -0.36
C ILE A 20 7.81 0.81 0.67
N GLU A 21 6.83 1.62 0.25
CA GLU A 21 5.79 2.15 1.12
C GLU A 21 4.50 1.38 0.91
N GLY A 22 3.94 0.84 2.01
CA GLY A 22 2.65 0.17 2.04
C GLY A 22 1.81 0.60 3.25
N LEU A 23 1.46 1.88 3.32
CA LEU A 23 0.52 2.40 4.32
C LEU A 23 -0.95 2.15 3.89
N PRO A 24 -1.93 2.24 4.82
CA PRO A 24 -3.33 2.03 4.50
C PRO A 24 -3.85 2.97 3.41
N GLY A 25 -4.46 2.40 2.37
CA GLY A 25 -5.04 3.12 1.24
C GLY A 25 -6.26 2.39 0.68
N VAL A 26 -6.63 2.71 -0.56
CA VAL A 26 -7.78 2.10 -1.25
C VAL A 26 -7.60 0.59 -1.36
N GLY A 27 -8.62 -0.19 -1.02
CA GLY A 27 -8.59 -1.66 -1.03
C GLY A 27 -7.55 -2.28 -0.11
N HIS A 28 -6.86 -1.49 0.72
CA HIS A 28 -5.71 -1.90 1.52
C HIS A 28 -4.57 -2.55 0.69
N VAL A 29 -4.53 -2.29 -0.62
CA VAL A 29 -3.62 -2.95 -1.56
C VAL A 29 -2.16 -2.80 -1.13
N GLY A 30 -1.68 -1.55 -0.95
CA GLY A 30 -0.30 -1.29 -0.54
C GLY A 30 0.03 -1.90 0.83
N LYS A 31 -0.88 -1.78 1.80
CA LYS A 31 -0.69 -2.37 3.14
C LYS A 31 -0.58 -3.89 3.07
N LEU A 32 -1.47 -4.57 2.37
CA LEU A 32 -1.42 -6.02 2.20
C LEU A 32 -0.12 -6.47 1.53
N ALA A 33 0.32 -5.75 0.50
CA ALA A 33 1.56 -6.03 -0.20
C ALA A 33 2.77 -5.91 0.74
N ALA A 34 2.88 -4.83 1.51
CA ALA A 34 3.98 -4.64 2.46
C ALA A 34 3.95 -5.67 3.59
N GLU A 35 2.77 -5.96 4.18
CA GLU A 35 2.61 -6.97 5.21
C GLU A 35 2.98 -8.37 4.70
N HIS A 36 2.63 -8.68 3.46
CA HIS A 36 2.99 -9.95 2.83
C HIS A 36 4.51 -10.08 2.66
N LEU A 37 5.17 -9.05 2.13
CA LEU A 37 6.64 -9.02 2.05
C LEU A 37 7.30 -9.30 3.41
N LEU A 38 6.82 -8.64 4.47
CA LEU A 38 7.34 -8.79 5.82
C LEU A 38 7.03 -10.15 6.45
N SER A 39 6.01 -10.87 5.95
CA SER A 39 5.68 -12.23 6.40
C SER A 39 6.48 -13.31 5.70
N GLU A 40 6.83 -13.11 4.42
CA GLU A 40 7.52 -14.10 3.59
C GLU A 40 9.05 -13.97 3.65
N LEU A 41 9.57 -12.76 3.89
CA LEU A 41 11.00 -12.49 3.91
C LEU A 41 11.50 -12.20 5.33
N ASP A 42 12.72 -12.62 5.63
CA ASP A 42 13.38 -12.26 6.90
C ASP A 42 13.54 -10.74 6.97
N SER A 43 13.01 -10.13 8.01
CA SER A 43 13.01 -8.68 8.19
C SER A 43 13.46 -8.28 9.59
N GLU A 44 14.15 -7.14 9.70
CA GLU A 44 14.57 -6.52 10.96
C GLU A 44 13.89 -5.17 11.12
N LEU A 45 13.15 -4.98 12.22
CA LEU A 45 12.57 -3.69 12.56
C LEU A 45 13.66 -2.69 12.97
N VAL A 46 13.84 -1.62 12.18
CA VAL A 46 14.95 -0.68 12.32
C VAL A 46 14.55 0.67 12.90
N ARG A 47 13.34 1.17 12.58
CA ARG A 47 12.83 2.46 13.08
C ARG A 47 11.34 2.36 13.38
N ARG A 48 10.89 3.10 14.40
CA ARG A 48 9.49 3.46 14.59
C ARG A 48 9.35 4.97 14.56
N VAL A 49 8.36 5.44 13.84
CA VAL A 49 8.02 6.87 13.78
C VAL A 49 6.68 7.08 14.46
N TYR A 50 6.69 7.83 15.54
CA TYR A 50 5.50 8.27 16.24
C TYR A 50 5.18 9.70 15.87
N SER A 51 3.89 10.04 15.77
CA SER A 51 3.49 11.41 15.46
C SER A 51 2.21 11.81 16.19
N THR A 52 2.13 13.08 16.55
CA THR A 52 0.89 13.69 17.05
C THR A 52 -0.19 13.85 16.00
N HIS A 53 0.15 13.64 14.72
CA HIS A 53 -0.77 13.65 13.58
C HIS A 53 -1.44 12.29 13.32
N PHE A 54 -1.00 11.22 13.97
CA PHE A 54 -1.71 9.94 13.94
C PHE A 54 -2.98 9.98 14.79
N PRO A 55 -3.94 9.08 14.55
CA PRO A 55 -5.13 8.94 15.41
C PRO A 55 -4.72 8.76 16.88
N PRO A 56 -5.37 9.45 17.84
CA PRO A 56 -5.05 9.37 19.26
C PRO A 56 -5.58 8.06 19.86
N GLN A 57 -4.96 6.95 19.50
CA GLN A 57 -5.38 5.61 19.92
C GLN A 57 -4.19 4.67 20.15
N VAL A 58 -4.47 3.56 20.81
CA VAL A 58 -3.57 2.43 20.96
C VAL A 58 -4.25 1.18 20.43
N SER A 59 -3.49 0.31 19.77
CA SER A 59 -3.90 -1.07 19.52
C SER A 59 -3.70 -1.92 20.77
N VAL A 60 -4.37 -3.07 20.82
CA VAL A 60 -4.20 -4.04 21.92
C VAL A 60 -4.00 -5.42 21.30
N GLU A 61 -2.81 -5.97 21.48
CA GLU A 61 -2.45 -7.33 21.09
C GLU A 61 -2.02 -8.12 22.33
N ASP A 62 -2.60 -9.28 22.55
CA ASP A 62 -2.34 -10.16 23.69
C ASP A 62 -2.34 -9.42 25.05
N GLY A 63 -3.21 -8.40 25.19
CA GLY A 63 -3.34 -7.59 26.41
C GLY A 63 -2.24 -6.53 26.59
N ARG A 64 -1.40 -6.31 25.60
CA ARG A 64 -0.40 -5.23 25.54
C ARG A 64 -0.87 -4.11 24.64
N THR A 65 -0.60 -2.88 25.04
CA THR A 65 -0.95 -1.70 24.25
C THR A 65 0.24 -1.23 23.43
N GLN A 66 -0.01 -0.85 22.18
CA GLN A 66 0.95 -0.23 21.29
C GLN A 66 0.36 1.09 20.77
N LEU A 67 1.14 2.17 20.88
CA LEU A 67 0.76 3.46 20.31
C LEU A 67 0.85 3.39 18.78
N ALA A 68 -0.06 4.08 18.08
CA ALA A 68 -0.02 4.19 16.63
C ALA A 68 1.34 4.74 16.17
N CYS A 69 2.00 4.04 15.27
CA CYS A 69 3.28 4.42 14.68
C CYS A 69 3.37 3.90 13.24
N ALA A 70 4.34 4.42 12.50
CA ALA A 70 4.84 3.81 11.28
C ALA A 70 6.13 3.03 11.59
N GLU A 71 6.35 1.91 10.94
CA GLU A 71 7.48 1.02 11.17
C GLU A 71 8.30 0.85 9.89
N PHE A 72 9.62 0.92 10.02
CA PHE A 72 10.56 0.62 8.96
C PHE A 72 11.28 -0.69 9.25
N HIS A 73 11.25 -1.58 8.29
CA HIS A 73 11.89 -2.88 8.34
C HIS A 73 12.95 -2.97 7.26
N ALA A 74 14.16 -3.35 7.63
CA ALA A 74 15.20 -3.72 6.70
C ALA A 74 14.97 -5.17 6.25
N VAL A 75 15.00 -5.41 4.96
CA VAL A 75 14.82 -6.73 4.34
C VAL A 75 15.98 -6.97 3.38
N THR A 76 16.68 -8.07 3.56
CA THR A 76 17.79 -8.49 2.71
C THR A 76 17.44 -9.84 2.09
N PRO A 77 16.83 -9.86 0.89
CA PRO A 77 16.44 -11.11 0.23
C PRO A 77 17.67 -11.89 -0.25
N GLU A 78 17.51 -13.19 -0.53
CA GLU A 78 18.61 -14.02 -1.08
C GLU A 78 19.03 -13.55 -2.48
N GLU A 79 18.08 -13.04 -3.27
CA GLU A 79 18.28 -12.48 -4.61
C GLU A 79 17.57 -11.12 -4.70
N GLY A 80 18.08 -10.22 -5.54
CA GLY A 80 17.52 -8.88 -5.74
C GLY A 80 18.19 -7.81 -4.89
N ARG A 81 17.54 -6.67 -4.79
CA ARG A 81 18.01 -5.49 -4.03
C ARG A 81 17.53 -5.56 -2.60
N ASP A 82 18.34 -5.02 -1.69
CA ASP A 82 17.89 -4.78 -0.32
C ASP A 82 16.70 -3.81 -0.31
N MET A 83 15.84 -3.96 0.68
CA MET A 83 14.63 -3.17 0.80
C MET A 83 14.51 -2.55 2.18
N LEU A 84 14.03 -1.33 2.22
CA LEU A 84 13.54 -0.66 3.41
C LEU A 84 12.01 -0.60 3.29
N VAL A 85 11.28 -1.43 4.04
CA VAL A 85 9.82 -1.52 3.94
C VAL A 85 9.17 -0.66 5.01
N LEU A 86 8.40 0.33 4.58
CA LEU A 86 7.57 1.19 5.43
C LEU A 86 6.17 0.61 5.52
N SER A 87 5.75 0.28 6.72
CA SER A 87 4.42 -0.23 7.04
C SER A 87 3.79 0.53 8.21
N GLY A 88 2.50 0.33 8.43
CA GLY A 88 1.77 0.90 9.55
C GLY A 88 0.25 0.76 9.41
N ASP A 89 -0.47 1.08 10.48
CA ASP A 89 -1.93 0.98 10.52
C ASP A 89 -2.65 2.28 10.17
N HIS A 90 -1.92 3.39 10.11
CA HIS A 90 -2.50 4.72 10.00
C HIS A 90 -1.69 5.64 9.09
N GLN A 91 -2.40 6.56 8.43
CA GLN A 91 -1.83 7.76 7.84
C GLN A 91 -2.14 8.97 8.75
N ALA A 92 -1.49 10.11 8.49
CA ALA A 92 -1.80 11.36 9.16
C ALA A 92 -3.27 11.76 8.93
N GLN A 93 -3.84 12.51 9.89
CA GLN A 93 -5.22 12.99 9.83
C GLN A 93 -5.34 14.40 9.23
N ASP A 94 -4.23 15.07 8.96
CA ASP A 94 -4.19 16.42 8.41
C ASP A 94 -3.03 16.61 7.42
N ASN A 95 -3.07 17.71 6.68
CA ASN A 95 -2.09 17.99 5.64
C ASN A 95 -0.68 18.23 6.18
N GLU A 96 -0.55 18.90 7.33
CA GLU A 96 0.75 19.19 7.95
C GLU A 96 1.44 17.89 8.34
N GLY A 97 0.70 16.98 8.94
CA GLY A 97 1.19 15.64 9.28
C GLY A 97 1.57 14.81 8.07
N HIS A 98 0.80 14.85 6.97
CA HIS A 98 1.17 14.14 5.74
C HIS A 98 2.51 14.63 5.19
N TYR A 99 2.71 15.96 5.06
CA TYR A 99 3.96 16.50 4.58
C TYR A 99 5.14 16.20 5.52
N GLY A 100 4.95 16.40 6.83
CA GLY A 100 6.00 16.18 7.82
C GLY A 100 6.40 14.72 7.95
N LEU A 101 5.43 13.79 7.98
CA LEU A 101 5.72 12.35 8.00
C LEU A 101 6.43 11.92 6.72
N THR A 102 5.98 12.36 5.54
CA THR A 102 6.63 11.98 4.28
C THR A 102 8.08 12.50 4.21
N ASP A 103 8.33 13.72 4.66
CA ASP A 103 9.68 14.30 4.72
C ASP A 103 10.56 13.49 5.70
N THR A 104 10.02 13.14 6.88
CA THR A 104 10.69 12.27 7.86
C THR A 104 10.99 10.87 7.29
N PHE A 105 10.06 10.29 6.53
CA PHE A 105 10.25 8.98 5.92
C PHE A 105 11.35 8.98 4.86
N LEU A 106 11.44 10.05 4.07
CA LEU A 106 12.51 10.23 3.10
C LEU A 106 13.86 10.49 3.78
N ASP A 107 13.89 11.23 4.89
CA ASP A 107 15.12 11.42 5.68
C ASP A 107 15.64 10.09 6.23
N ILE A 108 14.75 9.21 6.73
CA ILE A 108 15.12 7.85 7.13
C ILE A 108 15.63 7.05 5.92
N GLY A 109 14.99 7.18 4.74
CA GLY A 109 15.47 6.58 3.51
C GLY A 109 16.89 7.03 3.14
N ASP A 110 17.16 8.33 3.25
CA ASP A 110 18.48 8.91 3.01
C ASP A 110 19.53 8.37 4.01
N GLU A 111 19.17 8.16 5.29
CA GLU A 111 20.07 7.54 6.29
C GLU A 111 20.51 6.13 5.89
N PHE A 112 19.62 5.33 5.28
CA PHE A 112 19.91 3.98 4.80
C PHE A 112 20.48 3.93 3.38
N GLY A 113 20.60 5.08 2.69
CA GLY A 113 21.12 5.14 1.33
C GLY A 113 20.15 4.66 0.26
N VAL A 114 18.84 4.88 0.45
CA VAL A 114 17.79 4.51 -0.52
C VAL A 114 18.04 5.18 -1.87
N GLU A 115 18.04 4.39 -2.94
CA GLU A 115 18.28 4.87 -4.30
C GLU A 115 17.01 5.05 -5.14
N ALA A 116 15.90 4.43 -4.74
CA ALA A 116 14.61 4.56 -5.41
C ALA A 116 13.46 4.30 -4.43
N VAL A 117 12.29 4.88 -4.73
CA VAL A 117 11.09 4.78 -3.89
C VAL A 117 9.95 4.14 -4.68
N TYR A 118 9.32 3.14 -4.11
CA TYR A 118 8.10 2.51 -4.63
C TYR A 118 6.97 2.69 -3.61
N ALA A 119 5.99 3.52 -3.94
CA ALA A 119 4.76 3.63 -3.18
C ALA A 119 3.74 2.61 -3.72
N LEU A 120 3.12 1.84 -2.83
CA LEU A 120 2.15 0.81 -3.22
C LEU A 120 0.74 1.27 -2.85
N GLY A 121 -0.21 1.06 -3.75
CA GLY A 121 -1.58 1.48 -3.51
C GLY A 121 -2.61 0.77 -4.37
N GLY A 122 -3.86 1.23 -4.25
CA GLY A 122 -4.97 0.77 -5.08
C GLY A 122 -5.65 1.92 -5.79
N VAL A 123 -6.14 1.67 -7.00
CA VAL A 123 -6.99 2.60 -7.74
C VAL A 123 -8.40 2.05 -7.85
N PRO A 124 -9.44 2.79 -7.37
CA PRO A 124 -10.79 2.27 -7.35
C PRO A 124 -11.43 2.34 -8.75
N THR A 125 -11.93 1.22 -9.25
CA THR A 125 -12.73 1.15 -10.47
C THR A 125 -14.22 1.43 -10.21
N GLY A 126 -14.68 1.23 -8.97
CA GLY A 126 -16.09 1.33 -8.58
C GLY A 126 -16.93 0.10 -8.97
N GLU A 127 -16.35 -0.89 -9.61
CA GLU A 127 -16.99 -2.13 -10.05
C GLU A 127 -16.16 -3.33 -9.57
N LEU A 128 -16.77 -4.51 -9.50
CA LEU A 128 -16.03 -5.75 -9.27
C LEU A 128 -15.22 -6.07 -10.53
N ILE A 129 -13.94 -6.36 -10.34
CA ILE A 129 -13.00 -6.61 -11.43
C ILE A 129 -12.68 -8.11 -11.54
N GLU A 130 -12.41 -8.56 -12.76
CA GLU A 130 -12.00 -9.94 -13.08
C GLU A 130 -10.51 -10.01 -13.45
N GLU A 131 -9.97 -8.96 -14.06
CA GLU A 131 -8.57 -8.81 -14.44
C GLU A 131 -7.96 -7.66 -13.59
N TYR A 132 -6.78 -7.88 -13.03
CA TYR A 132 -6.13 -6.97 -12.08
C TYR A 132 -4.93 -6.29 -12.75
N ASP A 133 -5.18 -5.19 -13.45
CA ASP A 133 -4.12 -4.38 -14.02
C ASP A 133 -3.40 -3.57 -12.92
N VAL A 134 -2.12 -3.29 -13.16
CA VAL A 134 -1.32 -2.41 -12.31
C VAL A 134 -1.03 -1.11 -13.05
N LEU A 135 -1.60 -0.02 -12.55
CA LEU A 135 -1.34 1.32 -13.07
C LEU A 135 -0.12 1.92 -12.40
N GLY A 136 0.61 2.73 -13.15
CA GLY A 136 1.81 3.40 -12.67
C GLY A 136 1.77 4.91 -12.81
N ALA A 137 2.53 5.57 -11.92
CA ALA A 137 3.01 6.92 -12.08
C ALA A 137 4.45 6.99 -11.61
N CYS A 138 5.32 7.71 -12.30
CA CYS A 138 6.74 7.80 -11.97
C CYS A 138 7.29 9.21 -12.14
N THR A 139 8.46 9.47 -11.55
CA THR A 139 9.11 10.79 -11.58
C THR A 139 10.04 11.00 -12.77
N THR A 140 10.51 9.92 -13.41
CA THR A 140 11.46 10.01 -14.54
C THR A 140 11.09 9.06 -15.67
N ASP A 141 11.37 9.46 -16.92
CA ASP A 141 11.07 8.66 -18.10
C ASP A 141 11.82 7.31 -18.10
N ASP A 142 13.12 7.32 -17.77
CA ASP A 142 13.94 6.09 -17.69
C ASP A 142 13.41 5.09 -16.66
N PHE A 143 12.79 5.58 -15.58
CA PHE A 143 12.18 4.74 -14.56
C PHE A 143 10.83 4.20 -15.04
N GLY A 144 10.08 5.04 -15.77
CA GLY A 144 8.83 4.65 -16.43
C GLY A 144 9.02 3.55 -17.46
N ASP A 145 10.03 3.67 -18.35
CA ASP A 145 10.32 2.66 -19.36
C ASP A 145 10.58 1.27 -18.76
N ARG A 146 11.30 1.21 -17.62
CA ARG A 146 11.55 -0.05 -16.90
C ARG A 146 10.29 -0.66 -16.30
N LEU A 147 9.38 0.18 -15.83
CA LEU A 147 8.11 -0.25 -15.26
C LEU A 147 7.12 -0.72 -16.35
N ASP A 148 7.10 -0.05 -17.51
CA ASP A 148 6.33 -0.46 -18.68
C ASP A 148 6.78 -1.86 -19.17
N GLU A 149 8.09 -2.10 -19.24
CA GLU A 149 8.65 -3.43 -19.55
C GLU A 149 8.25 -4.51 -18.52
N ALA A 150 7.97 -4.14 -17.29
CA ALA A 150 7.49 -5.03 -16.23
C ALA A 150 5.96 -5.19 -16.20
N GLY A 151 5.23 -4.56 -17.14
CA GLY A 151 3.79 -4.71 -17.29
C GLY A 151 2.95 -3.67 -16.56
N VAL A 152 3.56 -2.56 -16.12
CA VAL A 152 2.82 -1.42 -15.55
C VAL A 152 2.15 -0.62 -16.66
N ASP A 153 0.86 -0.32 -16.50
CA ASP A 153 0.09 0.47 -17.44
C ASP A 153 0.11 1.97 -17.06
N PHE A 154 0.60 2.81 -17.97
CA PHE A 154 0.63 4.26 -17.79
C PHE A 154 -0.50 4.89 -18.60
N ARG A 155 -1.61 5.19 -17.93
CA ARG A 155 -2.80 5.78 -18.55
C ARG A 155 -2.80 7.30 -18.43
N GLU A 156 -3.16 7.99 -19.51
CA GLU A 156 -3.37 9.45 -19.45
C GLU A 156 -4.56 9.77 -18.55
N ASP A 157 -4.38 10.77 -17.66
CA ASP A 157 -5.40 11.26 -16.72
C ASP A 157 -5.87 10.23 -15.65
N GLU A 158 -5.16 9.13 -15.42
CA GLU A 158 -5.41 8.19 -14.32
C GLU A 158 -4.24 8.14 -13.31
N PRO A 159 -4.51 8.01 -12.00
CA PRO A 159 -5.86 8.05 -11.40
C PRO A 159 -6.48 9.45 -11.46
N ALA A 160 -7.78 9.48 -11.74
CA ALA A 160 -8.51 10.74 -11.76
C ALA A 160 -8.42 11.48 -10.42
N GLY A 161 -7.95 12.74 -10.45
CA GLY A 161 -7.72 13.54 -9.24
C GLY A 161 -6.33 13.41 -8.63
N GLY A 162 -5.43 12.60 -9.19
CA GLY A 162 -4.05 12.40 -8.74
C GLY A 162 -3.92 11.41 -7.58
N ILE A 163 -2.67 11.14 -7.19
CA ILE A 163 -2.32 10.26 -6.08
C ILE A 163 -2.27 11.10 -4.80
N VAL A 164 -3.02 10.68 -3.78
CA VAL A 164 -3.18 11.43 -2.53
C VAL A 164 -2.47 10.74 -1.35
N GLY A 165 -2.28 11.48 -0.26
CA GLY A 165 -1.66 10.97 0.96
C GLY A 165 -0.14 10.82 0.85
N VAL A 166 0.42 9.93 1.68
CA VAL A 166 1.86 9.69 1.73
C VAL A 166 2.39 9.20 0.38
N SER A 167 1.71 8.29 -0.29
CA SER A 167 2.14 7.73 -1.58
C SER A 167 2.35 8.82 -2.65
N GLY A 168 1.38 9.75 -2.78
CA GLY A 168 1.52 10.87 -3.72
C GLY A 168 2.63 11.86 -3.33
N LEU A 169 2.76 12.13 -2.03
CA LEU A 169 3.81 13.00 -1.51
C LEU A 169 5.21 12.38 -1.64
N LEU A 170 5.34 11.07 -1.48
CA LEU A 170 6.60 10.37 -1.72
C LEU A 170 7.11 10.63 -3.14
N LEU A 171 6.25 10.52 -4.17
CA LEU A 171 6.66 10.84 -5.53
C LEU A 171 7.10 12.30 -5.65
N GLY A 172 6.24 13.23 -5.24
CA GLY A 172 6.51 14.66 -5.42
C GLY A 172 7.70 15.20 -4.62
N LEU A 173 7.94 14.66 -3.41
CA LEU A 173 9.10 15.07 -2.59
C LEU A 173 10.38 14.35 -3.01
N SER A 174 10.31 13.09 -3.47
CA SER A 174 11.45 12.37 -4.03
C SER A 174 11.97 13.04 -5.30
N ASP A 175 11.07 13.46 -6.20
CA ASP A 175 11.45 14.24 -7.40
C ASP A 175 12.22 15.52 -7.04
N ARG A 176 11.83 16.22 -5.98
CA ARG A 176 12.55 17.40 -5.47
C ARG A 176 13.91 17.10 -4.81
N ARG A 177 14.15 15.84 -4.44
CA ARG A 177 15.41 15.33 -3.89
C ARG A 177 16.27 14.61 -4.93
N ASP A 178 15.86 14.64 -6.22
CA ASP A 178 16.50 13.91 -7.32
C ASP A 178 16.56 12.38 -7.10
N THR A 179 15.63 11.83 -6.31
CA THR A 179 15.49 10.40 -6.06
C THR A 179 14.38 9.84 -6.95
N PRO A 180 14.64 8.83 -7.82
CA PRO A 180 13.62 8.21 -8.64
C PRO A 180 12.52 7.59 -7.79
N ALA A 181 11.25 7.85 -8.14
CA ALA A 181 10.12 7.31 -7.42
C ALA A 181 9.00 6.86 -8.37
N ALA A 182 8.28 5.82 -7.98
CA ALA A 182 7.08 5.38 -8.66
C ALA A 182 5.97 5.00 -7.66
N CYS A 183 4.72 5.11 -8.09
CA CYS A 183 3.59 4.51 -7.43
C CYS A 183 3.07 3.36 -8.31
N LEU A 184 2.92 2.17 -7.71
CA LEU A 184 2.31 0.99 -8.31
C LEU A 184 0.92 0.82 -7.71
N MET A 185 -0.11 0.91 -8.53
CA MET A 185 -1.50 0.93 -8.08
C MET A 185 -2.27 -0.20 -8.74
N GLY A 186 -2.62 -1.23 -7.96
CA GLY A 186 -3.49 -2.29 -8.44
C GLY A 186 -4.94 -1.81 -8.56
N GLU A 187 -5.60 -2.17 -9.67
CA GLU A 187 -7.04 -1.95 -9.79
C GLU A 187 -7.78 -2.72 -8.70
N THR A 188 -8.79 -2.09 -8.11
CA THR A 188 -9.62 -2.69 -7.06
C THR A 188 -11.03 -2.13 -7.11
N SER A 189 -12.01 -2.87 -6.61
CA SER A 189 -13.38 -2.34 -6.48
C SER A 189 -13.44 -1.08 -5.59
N GLY A 190 -12.48 -0.93 -4.67
CA GLY A 190 -12.41 0.16 -3.71
C GLY A 190 -13.33 0.00 -2.48
N TYR A 191 -14.18 -1.02 -2.45
CA TYR A 191 -15.16 -1.23 -1.37
C TYR A 191 -14.71 -2.26 -0.33
N LEU A 192 -13.81 -3.15 -0.69
CA LEU A 192 -13.35 -4.26 0.13
C LEU A 192 -11.82 -4.30 0.15
N VAL A 193 -11.29 -5.03 1.11
CA VAL A 193 -9.87 -5.43 1.13
C VAL A 193 -9.63 -6.35 -0.07
N ASP A 194 -8.55 -6.11 -0.82
CA ASP A 194 -8.32 -6.75 -2.12
C ASP A 194 -6.96 -7.45 -2.20
N PRO A 195 -6.87 -8.71 -1.76
CA PRO A 195 -5.62 -9.47 -1.81
C PRO A 195 -5.13 -9.77 -3.23
N LYS A 196 -6.03 -9.92 -4.22
CA LYS A 196 -5.65 -10.17 -5.62
C LYS A 196 -4.97 -8.95 -6.24
N SER A 197 -5.50 -7.77 -5.94
CA SER A 197 -4.88 -6.51 -6.35
C SER A 197 -3.50 -6.33 -5.70
N ALA A 198 -3.36 -6.69 -4.42
CA ALA A 198 -2.08 -6.67 -3.72
C ALA A 198 -1.07 -7.66 -4.34
N GLN A 199 -1.50 -8.86 -4.73
CA GLN A 199 -0.67 -9.83 -5.43
C GLN A 199 -0.20 -9.28 -6.78
N ALA A 200 -1.08 -8.70 -7.60
CA ALA A 200 -0.71 -8.13 -8.89
C ALA A 200 0.37 -7.04 -8.75
N VAL A 201 0.23 -6.17 -7.75
CA VAL A 201 1.24 -5.14 -7.44
C VAL A 201 2.58 -5.78 -7.03
N LEU A 202 2.56 -6.83 -6.22
CA LEU A 202 3.77 -7.53 -5.78
C LEU A 202 4.46 -8.28 -6.92
N GLU A 203 3.73 -8.87 -7.85
CA GLU A 203 4.30 -9.54 -9.04
C GLU A 203 5.11 -8.55 -9.90
N VAL A 204 4.59 -7.34 -10.08
CA VAL A 204 5.32 -6.26 -10.75
C VAL A 204 6.55 -5.84 -9.93
N LEU A 205 6.36 -5.59 -8.63
CA LEU A 205 7.44 -5.16 -7.73
C LEU A 205 8.57 -6.20 -7.69
N GLN A 206 8.22 -7.49 -7.60
CA GLN A 206 9.16 -8.62 -7.65
C GLN A 206 10.00 -8.59 -8.94
N THR A 207 9.37 -8.29 -10.07
CA THR A 207 10.06 -8.20 -11.37
C THR A 207 11.06 -7.04 -11.40
N VAL A 208 10.72 -5.87 -10.85
CA VAL A 208 11.56 -4.66 -10.96
C VAL A 208 12.63 -4.56 -9.88
N VAL A 209 12.43 -5.17 -8.71
CA VAL A 209 13.38 -5.18 -7.59
C VAL A 209 14.26 -6.45 -7.62
N GLY A 210 13.71 -7.56 -8.13
CA GLY A 210 14.45 -8.81 -8.40
C GLY A 210 14.42 -9.82 -7.26
N PHE A 211 13.49 -9.71 -6.31
CA PHE A 211 13.28 -10.70 -5.25
C PHE A 211 12.23 -11.75 -5.65
N GLU A 212 12.09 -12.82 -4.87
CA GLU A 212 11.03 -13.82 -5.01
C GLU A 212 10.31 -14.05 -3.68
N VAL A 213 8.98 -14.13 -3.72
CA VAL A 213 8.12 -14.52 -2.59
C VAL A 213 7.03 -15.49 -3.04
N ASP A 214 6.55 -16.32 -2.12
CA ASP A 214 5.38 -17.18 -2.34
C ASP A 214 4.09 -16.36 -2.14
N PHE A 215 3.03 -16.68 -2.87
CA PHE A 215 1.74 -15.98 -2.80
C PHE A 215 0.62 -16.82 -2.16
N GLU A 216 0.90 -18.03 -1.67
CA GLU A 216 -0.11 -18.94 -1.13
C GLU A 216 -1.00 -18.27 -0.06
N SER A 217 -0.42 -17.49 0.84
CA SER A 217 -1.16 -16.79 1.89
C SER A 217 -2.06 -15.65 1.38
N LEU A 218 -1.69 -14.97 0.28
CA LEU A 218 -2.55 -13.98 -0.36
C LEU A 218 -3.68 -14.66 -1.15
N GLU A 219 -3.40 -15.78 -1.82
CA GLU A 219 -4.41 -16.57 -2.52
C GLU A 219 -5.47 -17.11 -1.55
N GLU A 220 -5.06 -17.65 -0.38
CA GLU A 220 -5.98 -18.08 0.66
C GLU A 220 -6.89 -16.93 1.16
N ARG A 221 -6.31 -15.74 1.40
CA ARG A 221 -7.08 -14.55 1.78
C ARG A 221 -8.02 -14.08 0.67
N ALA A 222 -7.63 -14.21 -0.60
CA ALA A 222 -8.46 -13.89 -1.74
C ALA A 222 -9.70 -14.82 -1.81
N ASP A 223 -9.50 -16.13 -1.62
CA ASP A 223 -10.59 -17.12 -1.59
C ASP A 223 -11.57 -16.84 -0.45
N GLU A 224 -11.08 -16.50 0.74
CA GLU A 224 -11.92 -16.10 1.88
C GLU A 224 -12.75 -14.84 1.56
N MET A 225 -12.15 -13.86 0.90
CA MET A 225 -12.83 -12.63 0.52
C MET A 225 -13.89 -12.86 -0.56
N GLU A 226 -13.63 -13.73 -1.55
CA GLU A 226 -14.64 -14.13 -2.53
C GLU A 226 -15.86 -14.79 -1.89
N GLU A 227 -15.66 -15.60 -0.85
CA GLU A 227 -16.79 -16.14 -0.10
C GLU A 227 -17.62 -15.06 0.61
N VAL A 228 -16.97 -14.02 1.14
CA VAL A 228 -17.65 -12.89 1.77
C VAL A 228 -18.46 -12.12 0.73
N VAL A 229 -17.87 -11.78 -0.43
CA VAL A 229 -18.56 -11.11 -1.55
C VAL A 229 -19.78 -11.91 -1.99
N ARG A 230 -19.63 -13.21 -2.18
CA ARG A 230 -20.72 -14.11 -2.59
C ARG A 230 -21.88 -14.13 -1.56
N LYS A 231 -21.55 -14.11 -0.27
CA LYS A 231 -22.56 -14.03 0.80
C LYS A 231 -23.29 -12.70 0.80
N ILE A 232 -22.59 -11.59 0.58
CA ILE A 232 -23.19 -10.26 0.48
C ILE A 232 -24.17 -10.21 -0.70
N GLN A 233 -23.77 -10.65 -1.90
CA GLN A 233 -24.61 -10.70 -3.09
C GLN A 233 -25.87 -11.54 -2.86
N GLN A 234 -25.76 -12.71 -2.24
CA GLN A 234 -26.90 -13.55 -1.90
C GLN A 234 -27.87 -12.87 -0.92
N MET A 235 -27.37 -12.09 0.04
CA MET A 235 -28.20 -11.34 0.97
C MET A 235 -28.93 -10.18 0.26
N GLU A 236 -28.29 -9.50 -0.67
CA GLU A 236 -28.90 -8.44 -1.47
C GLU A 236 -30.01 -8.98 -2.36
N GLU A 237 -29.77 -10.12 -3.04
CA GLU A 237 -30.79 -10.79 -3.85
C GLU A 237 -32.02 -11.24 -3.02
N GLN A 238 -31.78 -11.73 -1.79
CA GLN A 238 -32.87 -12.14 -0.91
C GLN A 238 -33.65 -10.96 -0.33
N ASN A 239 -33.02 -9.79 -0.18
CA ASN A 239 -33.64 -8.57 0.32
C ASN A 239 -34.21 -7.67 -0.79
N ALA A 240 -34.02 -8.02 -2.07
CA ALA A 240 -34.59 -7.29 -3.18
C ALA A 240 -36.14 -7.35 -3.08
N PRO A 241 -36.85 -6.20 -3.10
CA PRO A 241 -38.31 -6.18 -3.00
C PRO A 241 -38.91 -6.99 -4.15
N SER A 242 -39.74 -7.97 -3.80
CA SER A 242 -40.44 -8.78 -4.79
C SER A 242 -41.30 -7.88 -5.70
N PRO A 243 -41.31 -8.08 -7.03
CA PRO A 243 -42.14 -7.32 -7.96
C PRO A 243 -43.64 -7.28 -7.62
N ALA A 244 -44.08 -8.17 -6.71
CA ALA A 244 -45.46 -8.24 -6.24
C ALA A 244 -45.85 -7.13 -5.25
N ASP A 245 -44.91 -6.39 -4.65
CA ASP A 245 -45.17 -5.32 -3.69
C ASP A 245 -45.39 -3.94 -4.35
N GLU A 246 -45.07 -3.76 -5.62
CA GLU A 246 -45.34 -2.51 -6.36
C GLU A 246 -46.81 -2.38 -6.79
N ASP A 247 -47.55 -3.49 -6.97
CA ASP A 247 -48.94 -3.47 -7.39
C ASP A 247 -49.93 -3.08 -6.27
N LEU A 248 -49.50 -3.03 -5.01
CA LEU A 248 -50.41 -2.68 -3.87
C LEU A 248 -50.42 -1.18 -3.52
N ARG A 249 -49.67 -0.33 -4.18
CA ARG A 249 -49.65 1.13 -3.92
C ARG A 249 -50.64 1.93 -4.76
N TYR A 250 -51.47 1.30 -5.57
CA TYR A 250 -52.42 2.00 -6.47
C TYR A 250 -53.92 1.70 -6.21
N ILE A 251 -54.27 1.31 -4.99
CA ILE A 251 -55.71 1.23 -4.61
C ILE A 251 -55.89 1.92 -3.26
N GLY A 252 -56.25 3.23 -3.33
CA GLY A 252 -56.64 4.02 -2.16
C GLY A 252 -56.83 5.47 -2.51
#